data_3a5e69e5884a1cab62f332e6de8cfbb5
#
_entry.id   3a5e69e5884a1cab62f332e6de8cfbb5
#
_cell.length_a   1.000
_cell.length_b   1.000
_cell.length_c   1.000
_cell.angle_alpha   90.00
_cell.angle_beta   90.00
_cell.angle_gamma   90.00
#
_symmetry.space_group_name_H-M   'P 1'
#
loop_
_entity.id
_entity.type
_entity.pdbx_description
1 polymer ?
#
loop_
_entity_poly.entity_id
_entity_poly.type
_entity_poly.pdbx_seq_one_letter_code
_entity_poly.pdbx_strand_id
1 'polypeptide(L)'
;MAKKLTNLVIHCTATPEGREVSAQQVKQWHTAPKPRGRGWSRVGYSDLIELDGTLVNMREYNQDNLVQRSEMTWGVRGKNGISRHVVYVGGLDSQFNPKDTRTDAQKKALETYVKFQILRNPNIKVAGHYHFSAKACPCFDVEEWLKSIGIEDKNIYSK
;
A
#
# COMPACT_ATOMS: atom_id res chain seq x y z
N MET A 1 18.45 12.76 -4.43
CA MET A 1 19.13 12.30 -3.22
C MET A 1 18.22 11.37 -2.45
N ALA A 2 18.76 10.25 -1.96
CA ALA A 2 17.98 9.29 -1.19
C ALA A 2 17.62 9.84 0.20
N LYS A 3 16.43 9.48 0.68
CA LYS A 3 15.99 9.80 2.03
C LYS A 3 15.75 8.50 2.80
N LYS A 4 15.79 8.59 4.12
CA LYS A 4 15.52 7.44 4.97
C LYS A 4 14.07 6.98 4.82
N LEU A 5 13.88 5.68 4.65
CA LEU A 5 12.54 5.07 4.60
C LEU A 5 11.99 4.99 6.03
N THR A 6 10.96 5.75 6.31
CA THR A 6 10.36 5.82 7.64
C THR A 6 8.96 5.23 7.72
N ASN A 7 8.24 5.16 6.59
CA ASN A 7 6.85 4.70 6.58
C ASN A 7 6.63 3.57 5.59
N LEU A 8 5.83 2.60 6.00
CA LEU A 8 5.18 1.64 5.10
C LEU A 8 3.69 1.98 5.12
N VAL A 9 3.13 2.34 3.97
CA VAL A 9 1.73 2.76 3.89
C VAL A 9 0.92 1.71 3.14
N ILE A 10 -0.16 1.26 3.77
CA ILE A 10 -1.07 0.25 3.21
C ILE A 10 -2.24 0.96 2.52
N HIS A 11 -2.55 0.50 1.31
CA HIS A 11 -3.63 1.00 0.47
C HIS A 11 -4.55 -0.12 0.00
N CYS A 12 -5.70 0.26 -0.52
CA CYS A 12 -6.56 -0.61 -1.31
C CYS A 12 -6.77 0.02 -2.70
N THR A 13 -7.14 -0.82 -3.66
CA THR A 13 -7.43 -0.32 -5.02
C THR A 13 -8.74 0.44 -5.09
N ALA A 14 -9.56 0.40 -4.03
CA ALA A 14 -10.90 0.98 -3.98
C ALA A 14 -11.78 0.42 -5.10
N THR A 15 -11.80 -0.90 -5.22
CA THR A 15 -12.59 -1.66 -6.20
C THR A 15 -13.53 -2.61 -5.47
N PRO A 16 -14.67 -2.99 -6.10
CA PRO A 16 -15.61 -3.92 -5.48
C PRO A 16 -14.99 -5.27 -5.14
N GLU A 17 -15.40 -5.84 -4.02
CA GLU A 17 -14.88 -7.14 -3.58
C GLU A 17 -15.11 -8.21 -4.63
N GLY A 18 -14.15 -9.12 -4.76
CA GLY A 18 -14.21 -10.21 -5.72
C GLY A 18 -13.84 -9.85 -7.14
N ARG A 19 -13.69 -8.56 -7.45
CA ARG A 19 -13.26 -8.11 -8.78
C ARG A 19 -11.75 -8.20 -8.88
N GLU A 20 -11.26 -8.93 -9.87
CA GLU A 20 -9.83 -8.98 -10.15
C GLU A 20 -9.35 -7.69 -10.76
N VAL A 21 -8.18 -7.23 -10.31
CA VAL A 21 -7.51 -6.04 -10.82
C VAL A 21 -6.03 -6.37 -10.95
N SER A 22 -5.49 -6.17 -12.14
CA SER A 22 -4.08 -6.45 -12.40
C SER A 22 -3.20 -5.23 -12.08
N ALA A 23 -1.91 -5.49 -11.85
CA ALA A 23 -0.92 -4.43 -11.69
C ALA A 23 -0.89 -3.52 -12.92
N GLN A 24 -1.04 -4.09 -14.11
CA GLN A 24 -1.06 -3.32 -15.35
C GLN A 24 -2.25 -2.36 -15.40
N GLN A 25 -3.44 -2.79 -14.97
CA GLN A 25 -4.61 -1.93 -14.89
C GLN A 25 -4.37 -0.74 -13.95
N VAL A 26 -3.81 -1.01 -12.77
CA VAL A 26 -3.49 0.05 -11.79
C VAL A 26 -2.49 1.03 -12.38
N LYS A 27 -1.44 0.54 -13.04
CA LYS A 27 -0.48 1.40 -13.72
C LYS A 27 -1.15 2.29 -14.76
N GLN A 28 -2.06 1.72 -15.55
CA GLN A 28 -2.79 2.49 -16.57
C GLN A 28 -3.68 3.55 -15.94
N TRP A 29 -4.38 3.22 -14.84
CA TRP A 29 -5.20 4.20 -14.13
C TRP A 29 -4.38 5.40 -13.64
N HIS A 30 -3.13 5.17 -13.22
CA HIS A 30 -2.27 6.22 -12.73
C HIS A 30 -1.56 6.97 -13.86
N THR A 31 -1.03 6.26 -14.86
CA THR A 31 -0.08 6.83 -15.82
C THR A 31 -0.66 7.13 -17.19
N ALA A 32 -1.83 6.58 -17.55
CA ALA A 32 -2.45 6.90 -18.82
C ALA A 32 -2.80 8.38 -18.88
N PRO A 33 -2.72 9.01 -20.07
CA PRO A 33 -3.10 10.41 -20.20
C PRO A 33 -4.55 10.66 -19.82
N LYS A 34 -4.83 11.83 -19.29
CA LYS A 34 -6.21 12.25 -19.00
C LYS A 34 -7.02 12.29 -20.29
N PRO A 35 -8.30 11.94 -20.28
CA PRO A 35 -9.14 11.56 -19.11
C PRO A 35 -9.10 10.08 -18.76
N ARG A 36 -8.38 9.24 -19.52
CA ARG A 36 -8.35 7.78 -19.30
C ARG A 36 -7.65 7.38 -18.02
N GLY A 37 -6.67 8.16 -17.58
CA GLY A 37 -5.94 7.95 -16.35
C GLY A 37 -5.63 9.28 -15.70
N ARG A 38 -4.80 9.24 -14.65
CA ARG A 38 -4.43 10.44 -13.90
C ARG A 38 -3.33 11.25 -14.57
N GLY A 39 -2.67 10.70 -15.59
CA GLY A 39 -1.57 11.35 -16.28
C GLY A 39 -0.30 11.48 -15.44
N TRP A 40 -0.14 10.64 -14.41
CA TRP A 40 1.05 10.67 -13.58
C TRP A 40 2.25 10.11 -14.32
N SER A 41 3.45 10.57 -13.95
CA SER A 41 4.69 10.07 -14.55
C SER A 41 5.11 8.71 -14.00
N ARG A 42 4.48 8.23 -12.92
CA ARG A 42 4.77 6.94 -12.31
C ARG A 42 3.58 6.41 -11.51
N VAL A 43 3.61 5.09 -11.28
CA VAL A 43 2.58 4.41 -10.50
C VAL A 43 2.59 4.86 -9.04
N GLY A 44 1.46 4.72 -8.36
CA GLY A 44 1.30 5.14 -6.97
C GLY A 44 1.83 4.15 -5.94
N TYR A 45 2.02 2.87 -6.30
CA TYR A 45 2.37 1.81 -5.36
C TYR A 45 3.57 1.00 -5.83
N SER A 46 4.38 0.53 -4.87
CA SER A 46 5.54 -0.32 -5.18
C SER A 46 5.12 -1.76 -5.45
N ASP A 47 4.19 -2.27 -4.64
CA ASP A 47 3.75 -3.67 -4.70
C ASP A 47 2.23 -3.77 -4.60
N LEU A 48 1.67 -4.76 -5.29
CA LEU A 48 0.24 -5.06 -5.29
C LEU A 48 0.01 -6.50 -4.84
N ILE A 49 -1.01 -6.71 -4.01
CA ILE A 49 -1.43 -8.04 -3.55
C ILE A 49 -2.77 -8.37 -4.22
N GLU A 50 -2.74 -9.38 -5.08
CA GLU A 50 -3.92 -9.86 -5.80
C GLU A 50 -4.89 -10.61 -4.87
N LEU A 51 -6.09 -10.91 -5.36
CA LEU A 51 -7.12 -11.58 -4.56
C LEU A 51 -6.65 -12.92 -3.97
N ASP A 52 -5.82 -13.66 -4.70
CA ASP A 52 -5.27 -14.94 -4.25
C ASP A 52 -4.03 -14.82 -3.36
N GLY A 53 -3.64 -13.59 -3.03
CA GLY A 53 -2.46 -13.32 -2.22
C GLY A 53 -1.16 -13.17 -2.99
N THR A 54 -1.18 -13.32 -4.31
CA THR A 54 0.02 -13.14 -5.13
C THR A 54 0.53 -11.72 -5.03
N LEU A 55 1.83 -11.58 -4.74
CA LEU A 55 2.50 -10.28 -4.66
C LEU A 55 3.12 -9.94 -6.02
N VAL A 56 2.75 -8.78 -6.56
CA VAL A 56 3.27 -8.29 -7.84
C VAL A 56 4.01 -6.99 -7.62
N ASN A 57 5.29 -6.94 -7.95
CA ASN A 57 6.07 -5.71 -7.88
C ASN A 57 5.75 -4.83 -9.08
N MET A 58 5.39 -3.58 -8.81
CA MET A 58 5.06 -2.60 -9.85
C MET A 58 6.16 -1.59 -10.09
N ARG A 59 7.06 -1.40 -9.14
CA ARG A 59 8.21 -0.52 -9.27
C ARG A 59 9.34 -1.05 -8.41
N GLU A 60 10.48 -1.30 -9.01
CA GLU A 60 11.64 -1.89 -8.34
C GLU A 60 12.20 -0.95 -7.26
N TYR A 61 12.69 -1.55 -6.19
CA TYR A 61 13.37 -0.85 -5.12
C TYR A 61 14.39 -1.77 -4.45
N ASN A 62 15.41 -1.18 -3.85
CA ASN A 62 16.39 -1.92 -3.05
C ASN A 62 15.82 -2.22 -1.66
N GLN A 63 16.22 -3.36 -1.10
CA GLN A 63 15.82 -3.76 0.26
C GLN A 63 16.75 -3.12 1.29
N ASP A 64 17.00 -1.82 1.15
CA ASP A 64 17.74 -1.02 2.12
C ASP A 64 16.77 -0.07 2.86
N ASN A 65 17.30 0.74 3.76
CA ASN A 65 16.50 1.66 4.56
C ASN A 65 16.37 3.04 3.92
N LEU A 66 16.53 3.13 2.61
CA LEU A 66 16.50 4.38 1.87
C LEU A 66 15.42 4.35 0.78
N VAL A 67 14.93 5.52 0.41
CA VAL A 67 14.06 5.69 -0.76
C VAL A 67 14.85 6.52 -1.78
N GLN A 68 15.29 5.86 -2.84
CA GLN A 68 15.91 6.52 -3.98
C GLN A 68 14.82 7.19 -4.82
N ARG A 69 15.17 8.26 -5.53
CA ARG A 69 14.20 8.93 -6.41
C ARG A 69 13.59 7.97 -7.43
N SER A 70 14.38 7.05 -7.96
CA SER A 70 13.92 6.03 -8.91
C SER A 70 12.92 5.04 -8.31
N GLU A 71 12.93 4.88 -6.99
CA GLU A 71 12.07 3.94 -6.27
C GLU A 71 10.74 4.56 -5.82
N MET A 72 10.67 5.89 -5.77
CA MET A 72 9.48 6.61 -5.30
C MET A 72 8.23 6.24 -6.09
N THR A 73 7.14 6.05 -5.37
CA THR A 73 5.80 5.91 -5.95
C THR A 73 4.87 6.96 -5.34
N TRP A 74 3.79 7.28 -6.05
CA TRP A 74 2.95 8.42 -5.68
C TRP A 74 1.70 8.01 -4.90
N GLY A 75 1.90 7.36 -3.76
CA GLY A 75 0.81 6.86 -2.91
C GLY A 75 0.22 7.88 -1.94
N VAL A 76 1.05 8.78 -1.39
CA VAL A 76 0.62 9.83 -0.44
C VAL A 76 1.36 11.11 -0.72
N ARG A 77 0.63 12.14 -1.11
CA ARG A 77 1.23 13.45 -1.40
C ARG A 77 2.02 13.97 -0.19
N GLY A 78 3.25 14.39 -0.43
CA GLY A 78 4.12 14.94 0.61
C GLY A 78 4.87 13.91 1.46
N LYS A 79 4.58 12.61 1.29
CA LYS A 79 5.23 11.55 2.06
C LYS A 79 5.99 10.54 1.19
N ASN A 80 5.91 10.66 -0.12
CA ASN A 80 6.43 9.63 -1.03
C ASN A 80 7.95 9.45 -0.94
N GLY A 81 8.68 10.51 -0.63
CA GLY A 81 10.14 10.44 -0.50
C GLY A 81 10.65 9.68 0.72
N ILE A 82 9.77 9.37 1.67
CA ILE A 82 10.12 8.66 2.92
C ILE A 82 9.25 7.42 3.13
N SER A 83 8.47 7.02 2.11
CA SER A 83 7.47 5.96 2.26
C SER A 83 7.61 4.89 1.17
N ARG A 84 7.24 3.66 1.55
CA ARG A 84 6.97 2.57 0.63
C ARG A 84 5.48 2.30 0.67
N HIS A 85 4.90 2.03 -0.49
CA HIS A 85 3.45 1.84 -0.62
C HIS A 85 3.13 0.44 -1.11
N VAL A 86 2.24 -0.26 -0.38
CA VAL A 86 1.69 -1.56 -0.78
C VAL A 86 0.18 -1.44 -0.89
N VAL A 87 -0.40 -2.05 -1.91
CA VAL A 87 -1.84 -2.00 -2.19
C VAL A 87 -2.41 -3.40 -2.30
N TYR A 88 -3.58 -3.66 -1.70
CA TYR A 88 -4.32 -4.88 -1.97
C TYR A 88 -5.53 -4.59 -2.87
N VAL A 89 -5.91 -5.58 -3.67
CA VAL A 89 -7.06 -5.48 -4.56
C VAL A 89 -8.35 -5.59 -3.75
N GLY A 90 -9.20 -4.56 -3.82
CA GLY A 90 -10.47 -4.52 -3.11
C GLY A 90 -10.71 -3.20 -2.39
N GLY A 91 -11.42 -3.27 -1.27
CA GLY A 91 -11.70 -2.15 -0.38
C GLY A 91 -13.13 -1.63 -0.44
N LEU A 92 -13.95 -2.08 -1.39
CA LEU A 92 -15.35 -1.67 -1.51
C LEU A 92 -16.28 -2.88 -1.57
N ASP A 93 -17.50 -2.70 -1.04
CA ASP A 93 -18.55 -3.70 -1.23
C ASP A 93 -19.18 -3.55 -2.63
N SER A 94 -20.21 -4.35 -2.92
CA SER A 94 -20.88 -4.34 -4.21
C SER A 94 -21.62 -3.03 -4.52
N GLN A 95 -21.83 -2.19 -3.51
CA GLN A 95 -22.49 -0.88 -3.64
C GLN A 95 -21.48 0.26 -3.55
N PHE A 96 -20.20 -0.04 -3.68
CA PHE A 96 -19.09 0.93 -3.64
C PHE A 96 -18.91 1.63 -2.29
N ASN A 97 -19.36 1.01 -1.20
CA ASN A 97 -19.08 1.51 0.15
C ASN A 97 -17.79 0.91 0.69
N PRO A 98 -17.00 1.65 1.48
CA PRO A 98 -15.79 1.12 2.10
C PRO A 98 -16.09 -0.12 2.94
N LYS A 99 -15.27 -1.16 2.73
CA LYS A 99 -15.40 -2.43 3.43
C LYS A 99 -14.05 -3.12 3.46
N ASP A 100 -13.74 -3.81 4.54
CA ASP A 100 -12.59 -4.70 4.59
C ASP A 100 -12.90 -5.95 3.78
N THR A 101 -12.46 -5.94 2.52
CA THR A 101 -12.72 -7.02 1.56
C THR A 101 -11.54 -7.98 1.44
N ARG A 102 -10.52 -7.84 2.28
CA ARG A 102 -9.33 -8.71 2.19
C ARG A 102 -9.72 -10.17 2.29
N THR A 103 -9.27 -10.97 1.33
CA THR A 103 -9.38 -12.43 1.41
C THR A 103 -8.42 -12.95 2.47
N ASP A 104 -8.62 -14.18 2.92
CA ASP A 104 -7.67 -14.80 3.86
C ASP A 104 -6.27 -14.87 3.28
N ALA A 105 -6.16 -15.16 1.98
CA ALA A 105 -4.88 -15.16 1.26
C ALA A 105 -4.23 -13.76 1.26
N GLN A 106 -5.01 -12.71 1.04
CA GLN A 106 -4.51 -11.34 1.09
C GLN A 106 -4.06 -10.94 2.49
N LYS A 107 -4.81 -11.30 3.52
CA LYS A 107 -4.43 -11.02 4.91
C LYS A 107 -3.09 -11.68 5.25
N LYS A 108 -2.92 -12.93 4.85
CA LYS A 108 -1.69 -13.69 5.09
C LYS A 108 -0.51 -13.07 4.32
N ALA A 109 -0.71 -12.73 3.06
CA ALA A 109 0.32 -12.12 2.24
C ALA A 109 0.73 -10.74 2.79
N LEU A 110 -0.25 -9.94 3.21
CA LEU A 110 0.02 -8.62 3.78
C LEU A 110 0.75 -8.73 5.13
N GLU A 111 0.39 -9.70 5.95
CA GLU A 111 1.10 -9.97 7.21
C GLU A 111 2.56 -10.31 6.94
N THR A 112 2.83 -11.21 6.01
CA THR A 112 4.19 -11.59 5.60
C THR A 112 4.96 -10.38 5.09
N TYR A 113 4.32 -9.57 4.24
CA TYR A 113 4.92 -8.36 3.68
C TYR A 113 5.32 -7.37 4.78
N VAL A 114 4.40 -7.08 5.70
CA VAL A 114 4.65 -6.14 6.80
C VAL A 114 5.79 -6.64 7.69
N LYS A 115 5.74 -7.91 8.09
CA LYS A 115 6.78 -8.49 8.95
C LYS A 115 8.15 -8.49 8.28
N PHE A 116 8.20 -8.77 6.99
CA PHE A 116 9.45 -8.70 6.24
C PHE A 116 10.00 -7.28 6.19
N GLN A 117 9.16 -6.29 5.94
CA GLN A 117 9.60 -4.88 5.90
C GLN A 117 10.13 -4.43 7.26
N ILE A 118 9.49 -4.84 8.35
CA ILE A 118 9.96 -4.52 9.71
C ILE A 118 11.29 -5.23 10.00
N LEU A 119 11.43 -6.48 9.56
CA LEU A 119 12.69 -7.22 9.72
C LEU A 119 13.85 -6.48 9.02
N ARG A 120 13.61 -5.97 7.82
CA ARG A 120 14.61 -5.22 7.05
C ARG A 120 14.84 -3.82 7.58
N ASN A 121 13.83 -3.21 8.18
CA ASN A 121 13.90 -1.86 8.73
C ASN A 121 13.16 -1.81 10.08
N PRO A 122 13.84 -2.18 11.19
CA PRO A 122 13.19 -2.31 12.50
C PRO A 122 12.52 -1.05 13.05
N ASN A 123 12.83 0.11 12.50
CA ASN A 123 12.24 1.39 12.94
C ASN A 123 11.14 1.91 12.04
N ILE A 124 10.74 1.13 11.02
CA ILE A 124 9.68 1.56 10.10
C ILE A 124 8.34 1.67 10.83
N LYS A 125 7.55 2.66 10.45
CA LYS A 125 6.17 2.85 10.96
C LYS A 125 5.19 2.38 9.90
N VAL A 126 4.29 1.48 10.26
CA VAL A 126 3.26 0.97 9.36
C VAL A 126 1.99 1.79 9.55
N ALA A 127 1.46 2.32 8.47
CA ALA A 127 0.30 3.22 8.47
C ALA A 127 -0.72 2.80 7.41
N GLY A 128 -1.95 3.22 7.58
CA GLY A 128 -2.94 3.23 6.51
C GLY A 128 -2.95 4.59 5.82
N HIS A 129 -3.42 4.62 4.58
CA HIS A 129 -3.53 5.87 3.83
C HIS A 129 -4.36 6.92 4.60
N TYR A 130 -5.40 6.49 5.33
CA TYR A 130 -6.27 7.40 6.10
C TYR A 130 -5.53 8.18 7.19
N HIS A 131 -4.35 7.76 7.61
CA HIS A 131 -3.54 8.53 8.55
C HIS A 131 -3.03 9.85 7.95
N PHE A 132 -3.00 9.96 6.63
CA PHE A 132 -2.44 11.11 5.91
C PHE A 132 -3.46 11.85 5.06
N SER A 133 -4.70 11.39 4.98
CA SER A 133 -5.75 12.02 4.19
C SER A 133 -7.12 11.71 4.79
N ALA A 134 -8.16 12.33 4.22
CA ALA A 134 -9.55 12.11 4.66
C ALA A 134 -10.19 10.85 4.05
N LYS A 135 -9.42 10.04 3.32
CA LYS A 135 -9.92 8.83 2.65
C LYS A 135 -10.08 7.68 3.64
N ALA A 136 -10.96 6.73 3.31
CA ALA A 136 -11.13 5.50 4.10
C ALA A 136 -10.05 4.45 3.83
N CYS A 137 -9.34 4.55 2.70
CA CYS A 137 -8.28 3.63 2.28
C CYS A 137 -7.28 3.36 3.41
N PRO A 138 -6.96 2.13 3.74
CA PRO A 138 -7.24 0.88 3.02
C PRO A 138 -8.54 0.17 3.42
N CYS A 139 -9.48 0.85 4.05
CA CYS A 139 -10.82 0.37 4.39
C CYS A 139 -10.85 -0.72 5.46
N PHE A 140 -9.86 -0.73 6.32
CA PHE A 140 -9.85 -1.51 7.56
C PHE A 140 -9.02 -0.77 8.61
N ASP A 141 -9.21 -1.12 9.88
CA ASP A 141 -8.45 -0.53 10.98
C ASP A 141 -7.04 -1.13 11.00
N VAL A 142 -6.08 -0.38 10.47
CA VAL A 142 -4.69 -0.82 10.33
C VAL A 142 -4.05 -1.05 11.70
N GLU A 143 -4.27 -0.15 12.65
CA GLU A 143 -3.68 -0.24 13.98
C GLU A 143 -4.17 -1.50 14.71
N GLU A 144 -5.48 -1.72 14.72
CA GLU A 144 -6.07 -2.91 15.33
C GLU A 144 -5.54 -4.19 14.69
N TRP A 145 -5.52 -4.23 13.35
CA TRP A 145 -5.01 -5.39 12.63
C TRP A 145 -3.54 -5.66 12.93
N LEU A 146 -2.69 -4.63 12.94
CA LEU A 146 -1.27 -4.79 13.26
C LEU A 146 -1.07 -5.37 14.65
N LYS A 147 -1.83 -4.90 15.64
CA LYS A 147 -1.77 -5.46 16.99
C LYS A 147 -2.20 -6.92 17.00
N SER A 148 -3.23 -7.26 16.23
CA SER A 148 -3.74 -8.63 16.14
C SER A 148 -2.74 -9.63 15.58
N ILE A 149 -1.80 -9.17 14.75
CA ILE A 149 -0.74 -10.03 14.18
C ILE A 149 0.59 -9.90 14.93
N GLY A 150 0.60 -9.26 16.09
CA GLY A 150 1.74 -9.19 16.98
C GLY A 150 2.78 -8.11 16.67
N ILE A 151 2.41 -7.07 15.93
CA ILE A 151 3.31 -5.95 15.65
C ILE A 151 3.42 -5.06 16.89
N GLU A 152 4.65 -4.71 17.26
CA GLU A 152 4.93 -3.86 18.41
C GLU A 152 4.51 -2.40 18.13
N ASP A 153 4.14 -1.68 19.19
CA ASP A 153 3.68 -0.29 19.10
C ASP A 153 4.69 0.62 18.40
N LYS A 154 5.99 0.38 18.59
CA LYS A 154 7.04 1.17 17.95
C LYS A 154 6.99 1.14 16.42
N ASN A 155 6.38 0.10 15.84
CA ASN A 155 6.25 -0.07 14.40
C ASN A 155 4.85 0.30 13.89
N ILE A 156 3.98 0.82 14.74
CA ILE A 156 2.64 1.26 14.38
C ILE A 156 2.61 2.78 14.33
N TYR A 157 2.21 3.32 13.17
CA TYR A 157 2.10 4.76 13.01
C TYR A 157 1.02 5.32 13.92
N SER A 158 1.30 6.43 14.59
CA SER A 158 0.31 7.19 15.34
C SER A 158 0.50 8.67 15.02
N LYS A 159 -0.62 9.38 14.90
CA LYS A 159 -0.60 10.83 14.67
C LYS A 159 -0.16 11.58 15.91
#